data_59e20d52a7475d27c1f4e686471cd880
#
_entry.id   59e20d52a7475d27c1f4e686471cd880
#
_cell.length_a   1.000
_cell.length_b   1.000
_cell.length_c   1.000
_cell.angle_alpha   90.00
_cell.angle_beta   90.00
_cell.angle_gamma   90.00
#
_symmetry.space_group_name_H-M   'P 1'
#
loop_
_entity.id
_entity.type
_entity.pdbx_description
1 polymer ?
#
loop_
_entity_poly.entity_id
_entity_poly.type
_entity_poly.pdbx_seq_one_letter_code
_entity_poly.pdbx_strand_id
1 'polypeptide(L)'
;MEQDSNYINILNRAITIFFKDAARITLREPSKALFFLRTMWWQRRAAQRRQRWQNEDLHVPPFLIMSVTNKCNLRCKGCVAFAHREHRPTARELSPHRLRSLVSEAQQLGVSAILLAGGEPLIRKELLTITRDFPSIVFPLITNGTLIDGAVIRQFKEQRNVIPIISIEGDECETDERRGAGIYKRLQGVMEKMRAEGIFFGCSLTITRSNVATITDTNFVKNLVEAGTRLFLLLEYVSFDEGTDDWVLTDEQRGHLRQKTEAFRTRFPALFIAIPGDEEQYGGCLAAGRGFVHISAGGDVEPCPASPFSDASVQKASLREALQSNLLQAIRAQHNSLNETEGGCALWTEREWVRSLLPPKENIAIPVRPVGWEYQQGSGLAESS
;
A
#
# COMPACT_ATOMS: atom_id res chain seq x y z
N MET A 1 -16.78 8.65 21.53
CA MET A 1 -16.69 10.08 21.15
C MET A 1 -15.40 10.75 21.62
N GLU A 2 -15.00 10.74 22.90
CA GLU A 2 -13.72 11.34 23.33
C GLU A 2 -12.48 10.57 22.84
N GLN A 3 -12.51 9.24 22.79
CA GLN A 3 -11.43 8.42 22.26
C GLN A 3 -11.21 8.62 20.74
N ASP A 4 -12.28 8.76 19.97
CA ASP A 4 -12.18 8.96 18.51
C ASP A 4 -11.60 10.33 18.13
N SER A 5 -11.91 11.38 18.89
CA SER A 5 -11.35 12.73 18.64
C SER A 5 -9.85 12.78 18.92
N ASN A 6 -9.38 12.04 19.91
CA ASN A 6 -7.95 11.95 20.25
C ASN A 6 -7.16 11.19 19.16
N TYR A 7 -7.73 10.11 18.64
CA TYR A 7 -7.11 9.30 17.59
C TYR A 7 -6.88 10.08 16.29
N ILE A 8 -7.88 10.82 15.79
CA ILE A 8 -7.76 11.65 14.58
C ILE A 8 -6.65 12.69 14.73
N ASN A 9 -6.52 13.30 15.91
CA ASN A 9 -5.46 14.27 16.19
C ASN A 9 -4.08 13.61 16.17
N ILE A 10 -3.94 12.40 16.73
CA ILE A 10 -2.71 11.62 16.69
C ILE A 10 -2.33 11.31 15.24
N LEU A 11 -3.27 10.83 14.43
CA LEU A 11 -3.05 10.48 13.04
C LEU A 11 -2.69 11.72 12.18
N ASN A 12 -3.38 12.84 12.35
CA ASN A 12 -3.05 14.09 11.66
C ASN A 12 -1.66 14.62 12.07
N ARG A 13 -1.26 14.43 13.33
CA ARG A 13 0.08 14.76 13.82
C ARG A 13 1.13 13.86 13.17
N ALA A 14 0.87 12.56 13.08
CA ALA A 14 1.77 11.60 12.41
C ALA A 14 1.99 11.93 10.94
N ILE A 15 0.93 12.25 10.20
CA ILE A 15 1.02 12.70 8.81
C ILE A 15 1.89 13.96 8.73
N THR A 16 1.73 14.90 9.64
CA THR A 16 2.53 16.13 9.68
C THR A 16 4.00 15.82 9.93
N ILE A 17 4.31 14.90 10.85
CA ILE A 17 5.69 14.46 11.15
C ILE A 17 6.29 13.78 9.93
N PHE A 18 5.57 12.86 9.30
CA PHE A 18 6.01 12.17 8.08
C PHE A 18 6.43 13.15 6.99
N PHE A 19 5.62 14.18 6.71
CA PHE A 19 5.98 15.19 5.70
C PHE A 19 7.10 16.12 6.14
N LYS A 20 7.26 16.38 7.45
CA LYS A 20 8.44 17.09 7.98
C LYS A 20 9.72 16.31 7.76
N ASP A 21 9.70 15.01 8.03
CA ASP A 21 10.87 14.16 7.85
C ASP A 21 11.20 13.98 6.37
N ALA A 22 10.19 13.83 5.51
CA ALA A 22 10.38 13.85 4.07
C ALA A 22 11.00 15.17 3.58
N ALA A 23 10.54 16.31 4.10
CA ALA A 23 11.12 17.62 3.81
C ALA A 23 12.59 17.71 4.30
N ARG A 24 12.89 17.23 5.52
CA ARG A 24 14.26 17.21 6.08
C ARG A 24 15.22 16.38 5.23
N ILE A 25 14.78 15.19 4.79
CA ILE A 25 15.56 14.30 3.93
C ILE A 25 15.88 14.97 2.60
N THR A 26 14.99 15.84 2.10
CA THR A 26 15.10 16.51 0.81
C THR A 26 15.62 17.94 0.87
N LEU A 27 15.97 18.46 2.07
CA LEU A 27 16.47 19.83 2.25
C LEU A 27 17.71 20.17 1.41
N ARG A 28 18.52 19.18 1.06
CA ARG A 28 19.68 19.33 0.18
C ARG A 28 19.31 19.58 -1.31
N GLU A 29 18.02 19.44 -1.65
CA GLU A 29 17.50 19.61 -3.00
C GLU A 29 16.32 20.61 -2.99
N PRO A 30 16.58 21.93 -3.22
CA PRO A 30 15.60 23.01 -3.06
C PRO A 30 14.28 22.78 -3.81
N SER A 31 14.34 22.17 -4.99
CA SER A 31 13.16 21.89 -5.82
C SER A 31 12.23 20.84 -5.18
N LYS A 32 12.76 19.89 -4.41
CA LYS A 32 11.99 18.90 -3.66
C LYS A 32 11.44 19.52 -2.37
N ALA A 33 12.22 20.36 -1.71
CA ALA A 33 11.77 21.05 -0.50
C ALA A 33 10.50 21.87 -0.76
N LEU A 34 10.42 22.61 -1.87
CA LEU A 34 9.24 23.39 -2.24
C LEU A 34 8.00 22.49 -2.47
N PHE A 35 8.19 21.33 -3.11
CA PHE A 35 7.11 20.35 -3.26
C PHE A 35 6.56 19.89 -1.90
N PHE A 36 7.43 19.51 -0.97
CA PHE A 36 7.00 19.06 0.36
C PHE A 36 6.35 20.16 1.19
N LEU A 37 6.84 21.41 1.10
CA LEU A 37 6.20 22.55 1.77
C LEU A 37 4.77 22.79 1.24
N ARG A 38 4.59 22.76 -0.10
CA ARG A 38 3.27 22.87 -0.71
C ARG A 38 2.37 21.69 -0.31
N THR A 39 2.92 20.48 -0.25
CA THR A 39 2.19 19.29 0.18
C THR A 39 1.73 19.42 1.62
N MET A 40 2.58 19.91 2.55
CA MET A 40 2.16 20.15 3.94
C MET A 40 0.98 21.12 4.05
N TRP A 41 0.93 22.17 3.22
CA TRP A 41 -0.21 23.09 3.20
C TRP A 41 -1.49 22.40 2.74
N TRP A 42 -1.43 21.53 1.71
CA TRP A 42 -2.56 20.76 1.25
C TRP A 42 -3.04 19.76 2.29
N GLN A 43 -2.10 19.11 3.00
CA GLN A 43 -2.41 18.17 4.07
C GLN A 43 -3.17 18.85 5.23
N ARG A 44 -2.79 20.07 5.61
CA ARG A 44 -3.53 20.85 6.60
C ARG A 44 -4.96 21.12 6.17
N ARG A 45 -5.18 21.50 4.91
CA ARG A 45 -6.52 21.71 4.37
C ARG A 45 -7.34 20.42 4.31
N ALA A 46 -6.72 19.32 3.93
CA ALA A 46 -7.35 18.01 3.93
C ALA A 46 -7.77 17.61 5.36
N ALA A 47 -6.91 17.80 6.36
CA ALA A 47 -7.22 17.53 7.76
C ALA A 47 -8.41 18.38 8.27
N GLN A 48 -8.47 19.67 7.87
CA GLN A 48 -9.60 20.54 8.22
C GLN A 48 -10.92 20.06 7.60
N ARG A 49 -10.88 19.54 6.36
CA ARG A 49 -12.07 18.94 5.72
C ARG A 49 -12.52 17.69 6.47
N ARG A 50 -11.61 16.78 6.80
CA ARG A 50 -11.93 15.58 7.57
C ARG A 50 -12.54 15.91 8.92
N GLN A 51 -12.01 16.93 9.60
CA GLN A 51 -12.57 17.38 10.88
C GLN A 51 -14.00 17.89 10.74
N ARG A 52 -14.35 18.60 9.64
CA ARG A 52 -15.75 19.03 9.39
C ARG A 52 -16.66 17.82 9.18
N TRP A 53 -16.23 16.83 8.39
CA TRP A 53 -17.00 15.62 8.18
C TRP A 53 -17.18 14.82 9.47
N GLN A 54 -16.16 14.78 10.31
CA GLN A 54 -16.26 14.13 11.63
C GLN A 54 -17.31 14.79 12.52
N ASN A 55 -17.47 16.11 12.44
CA ASN A 55 -18.53 16.83 13.16
C ASN A 55 -19.93 16.54 12.59
N GLU A 56 -20.01 15.97 11.39
CA GLU A 56 -21.24 15.49 10.72
C GLU A 56 -21.37 13.95 10.81
N ASP A 57 -20.71 13.32 11.77
CA ASP A 57 -20.71 11.86 12.01
C ASP A 57 -20.20 11.03 10.82
N LEU A 58 -19.46 11.64 9.90
CA LEU A 58 -18.78 10.93 8.81
C LEU A 58 -17.30 10.81 9.09
N HIS A 59 -16.85 9.60 9.37
CA HIS A 59 -15.42 9.28 9.52
C HIS A 59 -14.76 9.11 8.15
N VAL A 60 -13.88 10.06 7.79
CA VAL A 60 -13.10 10.01 6.53
C VAL A 60 -11.66 9.64 6.84
N PRO A 61 -11.15 8.50 6.36
CA PRO A 61 -9.75 8.13 6.56
C PRO A 61 -8.81 9.07 5.78
N PRO A 62 -7.62 9.37 6.29
CA PRO A 62 -6.62 10.18 5.57
C PRO A 62 -6.01 9.46 4.38
N PHE A 63 -6.03 8.13 4.35
CA PHE A 63 -5.46 7.31 3.28
C PHE A 63 -6.52 6.42 2.65
N LEU A 64 -6.38 6.20 1.34
CA LEU A 64 -7.04 5.11 0.62
C LEU A 64 -5.97 4.20 0.03
N ILE A 65 -6.26 2.91 -0.02
CA ILE A 65 -5.52 1.95 -0.84
C ILE A 65 -6.45 1.60 -2.01
N MET A 66 -5.99 1.77 -3.24
CA MET A 66 -6.78 1.46 -4.43
C MET A 66 -6.06 0.41 -5.27
N SER A 67 -6.66 -0.77 -5.38
CA SER A 67 -6.30 -1.72 -6.42
C SER A 67 -6.93 -1.26 -7.73
N VAL A 68 -6.12 -0.66 -8.61
CA VAL A 68 -6.64 -0.05 -9.85
C VAL A 68 -6.89 -1.07 -10.96
N THR A 69 -6.28 -2.25 -10.88
CA THR A 69 -6.44 -3.37 -11.81
C THR A 69 -6.10 -4.70 -11.15
N ASN A 70 -6.72 -5.76 -11.63
CA ASN A 70 -6.35 -7.13 -11.27
C ASN A 70 -5.30 -7.73 -12.23
N LYS A 71 -5.01 -7.05 -13.35
CA LYS A 71 -4.04 -7.52 -14.35
C LYS A 71 -2.61 -7.25 -13.88
N CYS A 72 -1.73 -8.23 -14.08
CA CYS A 72 -0.30 -8.10 -13.82
C CYS A 72 0.48 -8.83 -14.93
N ASN A 73 1.63 -8.30 -15.28
CA ASN A 73 2.56 -8.92 -16.23
C ASN A 73 3.59 -9.83 -15.54
N LEU A 74 3.52 -9.98 -14.21
CA LEU A 74 4.29 -10.94 -13.44
C LEU A 74 3.36 -11.92 -12.69
N ARG A 75 3.94 -13.04 -12.22
CA ARG A 75 3.27 -14.07 -11.41
C ARG A 75 4.13 -14.41 -10.18
N CYS A 76 4.31 -13.42 -9.31
CA CYS A 76 5.15 -13.57 -8.12
C CYS A 76 4.59 -14.63 -7.17
N LYS A 77 5.47 -15.45 -6.57
CA LYS A 77 5.09 -16.44 -5.56
C LYS A 77 4.47 -15.74 -4.33
N GLY A 78 3.38 -16.28 -3.78
CA GLY A 78 2.69 -15.72 -2.60
C GLY A 78 2.16 -14.30 -2.79
N CYS A 79 1.70 -13.96 -3.99
CA CYS A 79 1.17 -12.64 -4.29
C CYS A 79 -0.29 -12.52 -3.85
N VAL A 80 -0.58 -11.65 -2.86
CA VAL A 80 -1.94 -11.39 -2.35
C VAL A 80 -2.92 -10.95 -3.45
N ALA A 81 -2.48 -10.06 -4.35
CA ALA A 81 -3.33 -9.58 -5.44
C ALA A 81 -3.69 -10.71 -6.43
N PHE A 82 -2.81 -11.69 -6.59
CA PHE A 82 -3.07 -12.85 -7.42
C PHE A 82 -4.03 -13.83 -6.72
N ALA A 83 -3.83 -14.10 -5.43
CA ALA A 83 -4.72 -14.93 -4.63
C ALA A 83 -6.17 -14.39 -4.67
N HIS A 84 -6.37 -13.09 -4.45
CA HIS A 84 -7.71 -12.49 -4.51
C HIS A 84 -8.35 -12.52 -5.89
N ARG A 85 -7.57 -12.41 -6.96
CA ARG A 85 -8.08 -12.46 -8.35
C ARG A 85 -8.72 -13.79 -8.70
N GLU A 86 -8.15 -14.90 -8.26
CA GLU A 86 -8.68 -16.22 -8.54
C GLU A 86 -10.06 -16.44 -7.91
N HIS A 87 -10.34 -15.79 -6.80
CA HIS A 87 -11.63 -15.88 -6.12
C HIS A 87 -12.67 -14.88 -6.63
N ARG A 88 -12.28 -13.87 -7.42
CA ARG A 88 -13.18 -12.87 -8.03
C ARG A 88 -12.88 -12.62 -9.52
N PRO A 89 -12.85 -13.66 -10.37
CA PRO A 89 -12.37 -13.52 -11.76
C PRO A 89 -13.24 -12.66 -12.65
N THR A 90 -14.49 -12.44 -12.30
CA THR A 90 -15.52 -11.79 -13.16
C THR A 90 -15.83 -10.33 -12.78
N ALA A 91 -15.21 -9.79 -11.75
CA ALA A 91 -15.47 -8.41 -11.36
C ALA A 91 -15.01 -7.43 -12.45
N ARG A 92 -15.95 -6.65 -12.99
CA ARG A 92 -15.63 -5.59 -13.96
C ARG A 92 -14.85 -4.48 -13.26
N GLU A 93 -13.63 -4.24 -13.71
CA GLU A 93 -12.80 -3.16 -13.17
C GLU A 93 -13.46 -1.78 -13.33
N LEU A 94 -13.16 -0.88 -12.40
CA LEU A 94 -13.62 0.51 -12.46
C LEU A 94 -13.16 1.16 -13.77
N SER A 95 -14.06 1.82 -14.48
CA SER A 95 -13.72 2.56 -15.69
C SER A 95 -12.78 3.73 -15.39
N PRO A 96 -12.01 4.23 -16.38
CA PRO A 96 -11.17 5.42 -16.21
C PRO A 96 -11.95 6.63 -15.71
N HIS A 97 -13.19 6.80 -16.18
CA HIS A 97 -14.07 7.87 -15.73
C HIS A 97 -14.44 7.72 -14.26
N ARG A 98 -14.81 6.50 -13.82
CA ARG A 98 -15.16 6.25 -12.41
C ARG A 98 -13.96 6.41 -11.48
N LEU A 99 -12.76 5.93 -11.89
CA LEU A 99 -11.53 6.17 -11.14
C LEU A 99 -11.27 7.67 -10.94
N ARG A 100 -11.39 8.48 -11.99
CA ARG A 100 -11.23 9.94 -11.92
C ARG A 100 -12.25 10.57 -10.97
N SER A 101 -13.53 10.19 -11.09
CA SER A 101 -14.61 10.66 -10.21
C SER A 101 -14.31 10.30 -8.74
N LEU A 102 -13.87 9.07 -8.50
CA LEU A 102 -13.54 8.60 -7.17
C LEU A 102 -12.37 9.37 -6.53
N VAL A 103 -11.33 9.69 -7.30
CA VAL A 103 -10.22 10.55 -6.82
C VAL A 103 -10.73 11.97 -6.52
N SER A 104 -11.65 12.50 -7.32
CA SER A 104 -12.29 13.79 -7.05
C SER A 104 -13.11 13.78 -5.75
N GLU A 105 -13.92 12.74 -5.55
CA GLU A 105 -14.68 12.54 -4.31
C GLU A 105 -13.75 12.44 -3.09
N ALA A 106 -12.67 11.66 -3.20
CA ALA A 106 -11.66 11.54 -2.16
C ALA A 106 -11.00 12.89 -1.80
N GLN A 107 -10.68 13.71 -2.82
CA GLN A 107 -10.13 15.05 -2.62
C GLN A 107 -11.12 15.97 -1.90
N GLN A 108 -12.40 15.92 -2.27
CA GLN A 108 -13.46 16.73 -1.65
C GLN A 108 -13.68 16.32 -0.19
N LEU A 109 -13.64 15.05 0.13
CA LEU A 109 -13.74 14.52 1.49
C LEU A 109 -12.52 14.83 2.35
N GLY A 110 -11.38 15.15 1.76
CA GLY A 110 -10.16 15.47 2.50
C GLY A 110 -9.20 14.30 2.64
N VAL A 111 -9.27 13.31 1.76
CA VAL A 111 -8.23 12.26 1.68
C VAL A 111 -6.89 12.90 1.33
N SER A 112 -5.85 12.50 2.03
CA SER A 112 -4.49 13.04 1.95
C SER A 112 -3.64 12.33 0.92
N ALA A 113 -3.76 11.01 0.86
CA ALA A 113 -3.02 10.18 -0.08
C ALA A 113 -3.85 8.98 -0.54
N ILE A 114 -3.58 8.53 -1.76
CA ILE A 114 -4.17 7.33 -2.36
C ILE A 114 -3.03 6.43 -2.82
N LEU A 115 -2.79 5.34 -2.09
CA LEU A 115 -1.83 4.33 -2.47
C LEU A 115 -2.40 3.53 -3.64
N LEU A 116 -1.74 3.61 -4.78
CA LEU A 116 -2.11 2.91 -6.00
C LEU A 116 -1.42 1.54 -6.04
N ALA A 117 -2.22 0.49 -6.10
CA ALA A 117 -1.79 -0.90 -6.08
C ALA A 117 -2.67 -1.75 -7.01
N GLY A 118 -2.64 -3.07 -6.80
CA GLY A 118 -3.45 -4.04 -7.53
C GLY A 118 -2.58 -5.15 -8.09
N GLY A 119 -2.80 -5.54 -9.36
CA GLY A 119 -1.83 -6.32 -10.12
C GLY A 119 -0.59 -5.47 -10.42
N GLU A 120 -0.48 -4.95 -11.65
CA GLU A 120 0.52 -3.92 -11.98
C GLU A 120 -0.19 -2.63 -12.43
N PRO A 121 -0.17 -1.57 -11.60
CA PRO A 121 -0.89 -0.34 -11.88
C PRO A 121 -0.52 0.33 -13.21
N LEU A 122 0.74 0.23 -13.64
CA LEU A 122 1.23 0.85 -14.88
C LEU A 122 0.72 0.16 -16.16
N ILE A 123 0.01 -0.96 -16.06
CA ILE A 123 -0.77 -1.53 -17.19
C ILE A 123 -1.89 -0.56 -17.60
N ARG A 124 -2.41 0.22 -16.65
CA ARG A 124 -3.43 1.24 -16.90
C ARG A 124 -2.79 2.56 -17.32
N LYS A 125 -2.59 2.75 -18.61
CA LYS A 125 -1.88 3.91 -19.20
C LYS A 125 -2.51 5.25 -18.83
N GLU A 126 -3.83 5.29 -18.58
CA GLU A 126 -4.56 6.50 -18.16
C GLU A 126 -4.29 6.92 -16.72
N LEU A 127 -3.71 6.05 -15.89
CA LEU A 127 -3.54 6.29 -14.46
C LEU A 127 -2.73 7.55 -14.16
N LEU A 128 -1.59 7.71 -14.84
CA LEU A 128 -0.72 8.89 -14.65
C LEU A 128 -1.35 10.18 -15.21
N THR A 129 -2.28 10.09 -16.15
CA THR A 129 -3.08 11.23 -16.60
C THR A 129 -4.10 11.63 -15.53
N ILE A 130 -4.73 10.64 -14.88
CA ILE A 130 -5.66 10.92 -13.78
C ILE A 130 -4.94 11.58 -12.61
N THR A 131 -3.81 11.03 -12.16
CA THR A 131 -3.07 11.59 -11.01
C THR A 131 -2.57 13.02 -11.23
N ARG A 132 -2.29 13.41 -12.46
CA ARG A 132 -1.86 14.76 -12.84
C ARG A 132 -2.91 15.82 -12.52
N ASP A 133 -4.19 15.48 -12.63
CA ASP A 133 -5.29 16.43 -12.39
C ASP A 133 -5.54 16.70 -10.92
N PHE A 134 -4.94 15.91 -10.01
CA PHE A 134 -5.13 16.01 -8.57
C PHE A 134 -3.84 16.26 -7.80
N PRO A 135 -3.16 17.42 -8.03
CA PRO A 135 -1.83 17.69 -7.44
C PRO A 135 -1.84 17.83 -5.92
N SER A 136 -3.00 17.97 -5.28
CA SER A 136 -3.15 18.06 -3.82
C SER A 136 -3.18 16.69 -3.12
N ILE A 137 -3.37 15.60 -3.87
CA ILE A 137 -3.30 14.25 -3.36
C ILE A 137 -1.92 13.67 -3.66
N VAL A 138 -1.32 13.00 -2.70
CA VAL A 138 -0.10 12.22 -2.89
C VAL A 138 -0.48 10.81 -3.34
N PHE A 139 0.18 10.30 -4.37
CA PHE A 139 -0.06 8.98 -4.92
C PHE A 139 1.20 8.11 -4.77
N PRO A 140 1.39 7.41 -3.62
CA PRO A 140 2.32 6.30 -3.58
C PRO A 140 1.86 5.24 -4.59
N LEU A 141 2.75 4.80 -5.48
CA LEU A 141 2.43 3.85 -6.55
C LEU A 141 3.33 2.62 -6.40
N ILE A 142 2.76 1.53 -5.88
CA ILE A 142 3.46 0.24 -5.77
C ILE A 142 3.50 -0.39 -7.15
N THR A 143 4.70 -0.65 -7.65
CA THR A 143 4.91 -1.22 -8.97
C THR A 143 6.01 -2.28 -8.96
N ASN A 144 5.86 -3.28 -9.81
CA ASN A 144 6.93 -4.24 -10.08
C ASN A 144 8.08 -3.64 -10.91
N GLY A 145 7.96 -2.38 -11.33
CA GLY A 145 8.99 -1.61 -12.03
C GLY A 145 9.27 -2.00 -13.47
N THR A 146 8.75 -3.11 -13.95
CA THR A 146 9.10 -3.65 -15.29
C THR A 146 8.52 -2.83 -16.44
N LEU A 147 7.48 -2.02 -16.19
CA LEU A 147 6.85 -1.14 -17.18
C LEU A 147 7.35 0.31 -17.09
N ILE A 148 8.35 0.60 -16.23
CA ILE A 148 8.94 1.93 -16.13
C ILE A 148 9.96 2.11 -17.27
N ASP A 149 9.54 2.84 -18.28
CA ASP A 149 10.36 3.28 -19.42
C ASP A 149 10.68 4.78 -19.32
N GLY A 150 11.36 5.31 -20.35
CA GLY A 150 11.70 6.72 -20.39
C GLY A 150 10.50 7.67 -20.43
N ALA A 151 9.33 7.23 -20.95
CA ALA A 151 8.11 8.02 -20.97
C ALA A 151 7.48 8.10 -19.57
N VAL A 152 7.44 6.99 -18.85
CA VAL A 152 6.96 6.93 -17.46
C VAL A 152 7.87 7.74 -16.53
N ILE A 153 9.21 7.65 -16.69
CA ILE A 153 10.18 8.46 -15.93
C ILE A 153 9.92 9.95 -16.11
N ARG A 154 9.70 10.41 -17.36
CA ARG A 154 9.36 11.83 -17.61
C ARG A 154 8.07 12.24 -16.87
N GLN A 155 7.05 11.40 -16.89
CA GLN A 155 5.80 11.67 -16.16
C GLN A 155 6.03 11.76 -14.64
N PHE A 156 6.82 10.89 -14.04
CA PHE A 156 7.18 10.98 -12.62
C PHE A 156 7.96 12.27 -12.29
N LYS A 157 8.84 12.71 -13.18
CA LYS A 157 9.57 13.95 -13.02
C LYS A 157 8.64 15.19 -13.05
N GLU A 158 7.65 15.17 -13.92
CA GLU A 158 6.65 16.24 -14.05
C GLU A 158 5.65 16.23 -12.89
N GLN A 159 5.23 15.03 -12.46
CA GLN A 159 4.22 14.80 -11.43
C GLN A 159 4.85 14.41 -10.10
N ARG A 160 5.37 15.37 -9.35
CA ARG A 160 6.02 15.08 -8.06
C ARG A 160 5.09 14.54 -6.98
N ASN A 161 3.78 14.58 -7.18
CA ASN A 161 2.78 13.98 -6.30
C ASN A 161 2.60 12.46 -6.50
N VAL A 162 3.19 11.88 -7.56
CA VAL A 162 3.30 10.42 -7.70
C VAL A 162 4.66 9.98 -7.16
N ILE A 163 4.65 9.07 -6.20
CA ILE A 163 5.85 8.51 -5.57
C ILE A 163 5.96 7.04 -5.97
N PRO A 164 6.82 6.69 -6.96
CA PRO A 164 7.03 5.30 -7.31
C PRO A 164 7.61 4.52 -6.13
N ILE A 165 7.06 3.34 -5.85
CA ILE A 165 7.55 2.40 -4.84
C ILE A 165 7.84 1.09 -5.55
N ILE A 166 9.13 0.81 -5.75
CA ILE A 166 9.61 -0.35 -6.49
C ILE A 166 9.56 -1.58 -5.59
N SER A 167 8.88 -2.61 -6.05
CA SER A 167 8.80 -3.85 -5.30
C SER A 167 10.05 -4.70 -5.50
N ILE A 168 10.78 -4.93 -4.41
CA ILE A 168 12.01 -5.73 -4.32
C ILE A 168 11.92 -6.65 -3.09
N GLU A 169 12.59 -7.80 -3.07
CA GLU A 169 12.41 -8.78 -1.99
C GLU A 169 13.66 -9.00 -1.13
N GLY A 170 14.76 -8.41 -1.53
CA GLY A 170 16.08 -8.60 -0.94
C GLY A 170 17.14 -8.43 -2.00
N ASP A 171 18.16 -9.28 -2.00
CA ASP A 171 19.19 -9.32 -3.04
C ASP A 171 18.69 -9.91 -4.38
N GLU A 172 19.60 -10.18 -5.30
CA GLU A 172 19.28 -10.73 -6.62
C GLU A 172 18.61 -12.11 -6.49
N CYS A 173 19.13 -12.96 -5.63
CA CYS A 173 18.62 -14.33 -5.44
C CYS A 173 17.18 -14.32 -4.94
N GLU A 174 16.92 -13.61 -3.86
CA GLU A 174 15.59 -13.52 -3.22
C GLU A 174 14.56 -12.84 -4.12
N THR A 175 14.99 -11.77 -4.81
CA THR A 175 14.09 -11.03 -5.70
C THR A 175 13.75 -11.85 -6.95
N ASP A 176 14.73 -12.48 -7.58
CA ASP A 176 14.52 -13.27 -8.80
C ASP A 176 13.78 -14.57 -8.49
N GLU A 177 14.04 -15.20 -7.36
CA GLU A 177 13.29 -16.39 -6.93
C GLU A 177 11.79 -16.10 -6.79
N ARG A 178 11.40 -14.97 -6.22
CA ARG A 178 10.00 -14.64 -6.00
C ARG A 178 9.33 -14.05 -7.24
N ARG A 179 10.04 -13.22 -8.01
CA ARG A 179 9.46 -12.38 -9.08
C ARG A 179 9.78 -12.85 -10.49
N GLY A 180 10.81 -13.68 -10.66
CA GLY A 180 11.30 -14.22 -11.93
C GLY A 180 12.72 -13.75 -12.24
N ALA A 181 13.44 -14.61 -12.97
CA ALA A 181 14.85 -14.39 -13.30
C ALA A 181 15.09 -13.06 -14.04
N GLY A 182 16.14 -12.33 -13.65
CA GLY A 182 16.57 -11.09 -14.26
C GLY A 182 15.76 -9.84 -13.83
N ILE A 183 14.75 -10.01 -12.97
CA ILE A 183 13.95 -8.89 -12.48
C ILE A 183 14.81 -7.94 -11.63
N TYR A 184 15.64 -8.47 -10.73
CA TYR A 184 16.49 -7.64 -9.87
C TYR A 184 17.39 -6.69 -10.68
N LYS A 185 18.10 -7.21 -11.67
CA LYS A 185 18.98 -6.42 -12.54
C LYS A 185 18.21 -5.34 -13.31
N ARG A 186 17.00 -5.68 -13.78
CA ARG A 186 16.12 -4.71 -14.43
C ARG A 186 15.73 -3.57 -13.48
N LEU A 187 15.39 -3.89 -12.22
CA LEU A 187 15.01 -2.91 -11.21
C LEU A 187 16.18 -1.99 -10.83
N GLN A 188 17.39 -2.52 -10.73
CA GLN A 188 18.60 -1.70 -10.53
C GLN A 188 18.71 -0.63 -11.62
N GLY A 189 18.61 -0.99 -12.89
CA GLY A 189 18.66 -0.03 -13.99
C GLY A 189 17.52 0.99 -13.98
N VAL A 190 16.33 0.63 -13.49
CA VAL A 190 15.22 1.57 -13.29
C VAL A 190 15.52 2.55 -12.16
N MET A 191 16.01 2.06 -11.01
CA MET A 191 16.37 2.91 -9.87
C MET A 191 17.49 3.89 -10.20
N GLU A 192 18.51 3.45 -10.94
CA GLU A 192 19.60 4.32 -11.44
C GLU A 192 19.07 5.47 -12.29
N LYS A 193 18.17 5.18 -13.24
CA LYS A 193 17.53 6.18 -14.09
C LYS A 193 16.69 7.16 -13.28
N MET A 194 15.87 6.68 -12.35
CA MET A 194 15.07 7.54 -11.48
C MET A 194 15.94 8.43 -10.59
N ARG A 195 17.05 7.88 -10.05
CA ARG A 195 18.03 8.65 -9.29
C ARG A 195 18.67 9.75 -10.14
N ALA A 196 19.11 9.42 -11.36
CA ALA A 196 19.72 10.39 -12.28
C ALA A 196 18.77 11.55 -12.62
N GLU A 197 17.45 11.26 -12.72
CA GLU A 197 16.41 12.25 -12.98
C GLU A 197 15.94 12.99 -11.70
N GLY A 198 16.52 12.70 -10.55
CA GLY A 198 16.18 13.32 -9.27
C GLY A 198 14.77 13.00 -8.78
N ILE A 199 14.20 11.86 -9.17
CA ILE A 199 12.88 11.42 -8.72
C ILE A 199 12.97 10.94 -7.28
N PHE A 200 12.01 11.36 -6.44
CA PHE A 200 11.83 10.79 -5.11
C PHE A 200 11.08 9.47 -5.25
N PHE A 201 11.70 8.36 -4.82
CA PHE A 201 11.12 7.03 -4.92
C PHE A 201 11.40 6.19 -3.68
N GLY A 202 10.62 5.12 -3.53
CA GLY A 202 10.76 4.14 -2.46
C GLY A 202 10.94 2.72 -2.98
N CYS A 203 11.15 1.81 -2.02
CA CYS A 203 11.08 0.37 -2.22
C CYS A 203 10.03 -0.24 -1.30
N SER A 204 9.24 -1.20 -1.79
CA SER A 204 8.42 -2.09 -0.95
C SER A 204 9.09 -3.46 -0.89
N LEU A 205 9.22 -3.97 0.34
CA LEU A 205 9.83 -5.25 0.62
C LEU A 205 8.80 -6.12 1.34
N THR A 206 8.42 -7.24 0.73
CA THR A 206 7.60 -8.24 1.43
C THR A 206 8.53 -9.12 2.26
N ILE A 207 8.36 -9.06 3.58
CA ILE A 207 9.27 -9.69 4.53
C ILE A 207 8.75 -11.07 4.89
N THR A 208 9.57 -12.06 4.65
CA THR A 208 9.32 -13.48 4.94
C THR A 208 10.37 -14.00 5.90
N ARG A 209 10.12 -15.20 6.43
CA ARG A 209 11.08 -15.90 7.28
C ARG A 209 12.44 -16.11 6.61
N SER A 210 12.46 -16.27 5.29
CA SER A 210 13.68 -16.54 4.53
C SER A 210 14.51 -15.30 4.24
N ASN A 211 13.87 -14.12 4.00
CA ASN A 211 14.59 -12.91 3.57
C ASN A 211 14.79 -11.85 4.66
N VAL A 212 14.23 -12.06 5.85
CA VAL A 212 14.33 -11.08 6.95
C VAL A 212 15.79 -10.77 7.32
N ALA A 213 16.70 -11.74 7.23
CA ALA A 213 18.12 -11.55 7.50
C ALA A 213 18.74 -10.54 6.51
N THR A 214 18.47 -10.67 5.23
CA THR A 214 18.92 -9.74 4.18
C THR A 214 18.31 -8.36 4.38
N ILE A 215 16.99 -8.28 4.62
CA ILE A 215 16.27 -6.99 4.76
C ILE A 215 16.75 -6.23 6.02
N THR A 216 17.14 -6.93 7.07
CA THR A 216 17.68 -6.32 8.30
C THR A 216 19.20 -6.12 8.26
N ASP A 217 19.88 -6.51 7.19
CA ASP A 217 21.30 -6.22 7.00
C ASP A 217 21.54 -4.73 6.70
N THR A 218 22.45 -4.15 7.44
CA THR A 218 22.76 -2.72 7.32
C THR A 218 23.38 -2.34 5.98
N ASN A 219 24.17 -3.24 5.36
CA ASN A 219 24.81 -2.96 4.08
C ASN A 219 23.79 -3.05 2.93
N PHE A 220 22.85 -3.99 3.00
CA PHE A 220 21.75 -4.08 2.05
C PHE A 220 20.94 -2.77 2.02
N VAL A 221 20.49 -2.31 3.19
CA VAL A 221 19.73 -1.04 3.31
C VAL A 221 20.57 0.15 2.86
N LYS A 222 21.87 0.20 3.25
CA LYS A 222 22.79 1.25 2.82
C LYS A 222 22.90 1.30 1.29
N ASN A 223 23.07 0.16 0.62
CA ASN A 223 23.17 0.08 -0.84
C ASN A 223 21.90 0.62 -1.52
N LEU A 224 20.70 0.29 -1.02
CA LEU A 224 19.45 0.84 -1.56
C LEU A 224 19.34 2.36 -1.34
N VAL A 225 19.77 2.88 -0.19
CA VAL A 225 19.80 4.33 0.08
C VAL A 225 20.80 5.03 -0.87
N GLU A 226 21.96 4.44 -1.12
CA GLU A 226 22.96 4.94 -2.07
C GLU A 226 22.45 4.86 -3.52
N ALA A 227 21.64 3.85 -3.86
CA ALA A 227 20.95 3.77 -5.15
C ALA A 227 19.83 4.81 -5.29
N GLY A 228 19.47 5.55 -4.24
CA GLY A 228 18.52 6.66 -4.29
C GLY A 228 17.20 6.42 -3.59
N THR A 229 16.98 5.26 -3.00
CA THR A 229 15.76 4.96 -2.22
C THR A 229 15.65 5.90 -1.02
N ARG A 230 14.46 6.51 -0.83
CA ARG A 230 14.17 7.44 0.27
C ARG A 230 12.93 7.08 1.08
N LEU A 231 12.24 6.02 0.68
CA LEU A 231 11.08 5.47 1.40
C LEU A 231 11.18 3.94 1.35
N PHE A 232 11.11 3.31 2.50
CA PHE A 232 11.04 1.87 2.66
C PHE A 232 9.67 1.50 3.21
N LEU A 233 8.93 0.70 2.47
CA LEU A 233 7.67 0.11 2.91
C LEU A 233 7.93 -1.37 3.22
N LEU A 234 8.02 -1.67 4.50
CA LEU A 234 8.30 -3.00 5.03
C LEU A 234 6.97 -3.71 5.27
N LEU A 235 6.65 -4.69 4.44
CA LEU A 235 5.38 -5.41 4.48
C LEU A 235 5.61 -6.83 4.98
N GLU A 236 5.16 -7.14 6.18
CA GLU A 236 5.23 -8.52 6.68
C GLU A 236 4.32 -9.42 5.82
N TYR A 237 4.83 -10.59 5.46
CA TYR A 237 4.07 -11.56 4.70
C TYR A 237 2.92 -12.13 5.54
N VAL A 238 1.75 -12.16 4.93
CA VAL A 238 0.56 -12.82 5.48
C VAL A 238 0.26 -14.05 4.62
N SER A 239 0.06 -15.20 5.25
CA SER A 239 -0.22 -16.47 4.58
C SER A 239 -1.64 -16.48 4.01
N PHE A 240 -1.79 -16.06 2.76
CA PHE A 240 -3.05 -16.14 2.01
C PHE A 240 -3.20 -17.43 1.21
N ASP A 241 -2.09 -18.12 0.94
CA ASP A 241 -2.05 -19.37 0.21
C ASP A 241 -1.78 -20.52 1.18
N GLU A 242 -2.52 -21.63 1.07
CA GLU A 242 -2.24 -22.84 1.85
C GLU A 242 -0.80 -23.32 1.61
N GLY A 243 -0.12 -23.76 2.67
CA GLY A 243 1.25 -24.24 2.61
C GLY A 243 2.32 -23.15 2.58
N THR A 244 1.95 -21.88 2.87
CA THR A 244 2.91 -20.77 3.02
C THR A 244 3.03 -20.24 4.45
N ASP A 245 2.53 -20.97 5.44
CA ASP A 245 2.61 -20.59 6.85
C ASP A 245 4.05 -20.53 7.37
N ASP A 246 4.94 -21.32 6.79
CA ASP A 246 6.37 -21.30 7.05
C ASP A 246 7.09 -20.05 6.50
N TRP A 247 6.43 -19.23 5.69
CA TRP A 247 6.96 -17.93 5.23
C TRP A 247 6.71 -16.81 6.24
N VAL A 248 5.75 -16.99 7.14
CA VAL A 248 5.40 -16.00 8.16
C VAL A 248 6.55 -15.89 9.17
N LEU A 249 6.88 -14.66 9.58
CA LEU A 249 7.93 -14.40 10.56
C LEU A 249 7.64 -15.09 11.91
N THR A 250 8.68 -15.52 12.59
CA THR A 250 8.59 -15.88 14.01
C THR A 250 8.56 -14.62 14.87
N ASP A 251 8.13 -14.73 16.13
CA ASP A 251 8.09 -13.60 17.06
C ASP A 251 9.50 -13.03 17.33
N GLU A 252 10.50 -13.89 17.37
CA GLU A 252 11.90 -13.47 17.48
C GLU A 252 12.33 -12.63 16.26
N GLN A 253 11.97 -13.07 15.06
CA GLN A 253 12.26 -12.33 13.83
C GLN A 253 11.52 -11.00 13.77
N ARG A 254 10.28 -10.93 14.25
CA ARG A 254 9.52 -9.67 14.38
C ARG A 254 10.18 -8.70 15.33
N GLY A 255 10.59 -9.19 16.50
CA GLY A 255 11.33 -8.40 17.48
C GLY A 255 12.63 -7.83 16.90
N HIS A 256 13.39 -8.67 16.17
CA HIS A 256 14.60 -8.25 15.47
C HIS A 256 14.33 -7.20 14.38
N LEU A 257 13.31 -7.43 13.53
CA LEU A 257 12.88 -6.49 12.48
C LEU A 257 12.52 -5.12 13.07
N ARG A 258 11.75 -5.10 14.16
CA ARG A 258 11.37 -3.87 14.87
C ARG A 258 12.60 -3.11 15.35
N GLN A 259 13.50 -3.79 16.05
CA GLN A 259 14.75 -3.18 16.56
C GLN A 259 15.59 -2.59 15.41
N LYS A 260 15.75 -3.32 14.31
CA LYS A 260 16.52 -2.87 13.15
C LYS A 260 15.86 -1.70 12.45
N THR A 261 14.54 -1.73 12.30
CA THR A 261 13.78 -0.63 11.69
C THR A 261 13.97 0.68 12.46
N GLU A 262 13.90 0.64 13.79
CA GLU A 262 14.16 1.82 14.62
C GLU A 262 15.61 2.34 14.46
N ALA A 263 16.60 1.43 14.43
CA ALA A 263 17.97 1.82 14.17
C ALA A 263 18.16 2.46 12.79
N PHE A 264 17.47 1.95 11.76
CA PHE A 264 17.54 2.50 10.40
C PHE A 264 16.92 3.89 10.30
N ARG A 265 15.81 4.15 11.00
CA ARG A 265 15.16 5.48 11.07
C ARG A 265 16.11 6.58 11.56
N THR A 266 17.01 6.24 12.48
CA THR A 266 18.00 7.19 13.00
C THR A 266 19.25 7.28 12.14
N ARG A 267 19.65 6.18 11.50
CA ARG A 267 20.91 6.05 10.77
C ARG A 267 20.85 6.56 9.35
N PHE A 268 19.76 6.33 8.64
CA PHE A 268 19.66 6.60 7.21
C PHE A 268 18.77 7.82 6.89
N PRO A 269 19.10 8.63 5.87
CA PRO A 269 18.25 9.71 5.39
C PRO A 269 17.12 9.16 4.51
N ALA A 270 16.26 8.32 5.10
CA ALA A 270 15.12 7.67 4.45
C ALA A 270 13.99 7.47 5.45
N LEU A 271 12.77 7.34 4.95
CA LEU A 271 11.58 7.02 5.71
C LEU A 271 11.39 5.51 5.74
N PHE A 272 11.07 4.96 6.92
CA PHE A 272 10.79 3.54 7.11
C PHE A 272 9.39 3.37 7.70
N ILE A 273 8.52 2.63 7.00
CA ILE A 273 7.16 2.31 7.42
C ILE A 273 7.05 0.79 7.46
N ALA A 274 6.73 0.23 8.62
CA ALA A 274 6.51 -1.20 8.81
C ALA A 274 5.01 -1.48 8.99
N ILE A 275 4.46 -2.41 8.21
CA ILE A 275 3.05 -2.80 8.26
C ILE A 275 2.95 -4.35 8.24
N PRO A 276 2.37 -4.98 9.26
CA PRO A 276 2.02 -4.43 10.57
C PRO A 276 3.26 -4.02 11.39
N GLY A 277 3.06 -3.35 12.52
CA GLY A 277 4.11 -2.97 13.46
C GLY A 277 4.05 -1.50 13.85
N ASP A 278 4.05 -0.57 12.91
CA ASP A 278 3.94 0.87 13.22
C ASP A 278 2.55 1.26 13.74
N GLU A 279 1.55 0.44 13.52
CA GLU A 279 0.16 0.67 13.92
C GLU A 279 -0.03 0.62 15.44
N GLU A 280 0.85 -0.07 16.18
CA GLU A 280 0.84 -0.10 17.65
C GLU A 280 0.90 1.31 18.27
N GLN A 281 1.71 2.20 17.71
CA GLN A 281 1.81 3.58 18.18
C GLN A 281 0.53 4.41 17.95
N TYR A 282 -0.40 3.89 17.14
CA TYR A 282 -1.71 4.48 16.85
C TYR A 282 -2.86 3.74 17.55
N GLY A 283 -2.55 2.86 18.48
CA GLY A 283 -3.56 2.06 19.21
C GLY A 283 -4.07 0.88 18.40
N GLY A 284 -3.23 0.22 17.60
CA GLY A 284 -3.52 -0.99 16.85
C GLY A 284 -3.99 -0.74 15.43
N CYS A 285 -4.55 -1.76 14.80
CA CYS A 285 -4.89 -1.83 13.38
C CYS A 285 -5.59 -0.58 12.82
N LEU A 286 -5.05 -0.01 11.74
CA LEU A 286 -5.54 1.20 11.07
C LEU A 286 -6.59 0.93 9.98
N ALA A 287 -6.98 -0.30 9.77
CA ALA A 287 -7.95 -0.71 8.77
C ALA A 287 -9.39 -0.22 9.06
N ALA A 288 -10.31 -0.63 8.20
CA ALA A 288 -11.75 -0.33 8.30
C ALA A 288 -12.08 1.16 8.42
N GLY A 289 -11.23 2.01 7.84
CA GLY A 289 -11.41 3.45 7.82
C GLY A 289 -10.81 4.18 9.00
N ARG A 290 -10.26 3.52 10.02
CA ARG A 290 -9.53 4.23 11.10
C ARG A 290 -8.42 5.11 10.51
N GLY A 291 -7.51 4.55 9.76
CA GLY A 291 -6.46 5.24 9.02
C GLY A 291 -6.60 5.10 7.51
N PHE A 292 -7.11 3.95 7.06
CA PHE A 292 -7.32 3.67 5.65
C PHE A 292 -8.49 2.69 5.42
N VAL A 293 -8.97 2.68 4.17
CA VAL A 293 -9.78 1.61 3.59
C VAL A 293 -9.14 1.16 2.27
N HIS A 294 -9.46 -0.06 1.86
CA HIS A 294 -9.10 -0.58 0.55
C HIS A 294 -10.30 -0.50 -0.41
N ILE A 295 -10.02 -0.14 -1.65
CA ILE A 295 -10.99 -0.18 -2.74
C ILE A 295 -10.45 -1.17 -3.77
N SER A 296 -11.18 -2.27 -3.98
CA SER A 296 -10.81 -3.30 -4.93
C SER A 296 -10.85 -2.79 -6.37
N ALA A 297 -10.24 -3.49 -7.30
CA ALA A 297 -10.31 -3.14 -8.73
C ALA A 297 -11.76 -3.16 -9.26
N GLY A 298 -12.62 -3.97 -8.65
CA GLY A 298 -14.06 -4.03 -8.91
C GLY A 298 -14.86 -2.90 -8.27
N GLY A 299 -14.27 -2.12 -7.37
CA GLY A 299 -14.93 -1.02 -6.66
C GLY A 299 -15.54 -1.41 -5.32
N ASP A 300 -15.32 -2.61 -4.82
CA ASP A 300 -15.75 -3.00 -3.47
C ASP A 300 -14.93 -2.24 -2.43
N VAL A 301 -15.58 -1.74 -1.38
CA VAL A 301 -14.93 -1.04 -0.28
C VAL A 301 -14.69 -2.02 0.86
N GLU A 302 -13.43 -2.32 1.07
CA GLU A 302 -12.96 -3.38 1.97
C GLU A 302 -12.21 -2.78 3.17
N PRO A 303 -12.21 -3.42 4.34
CA PRO A 303 -11.44 -2.97 5.49
C PRO A 303 -9.94 -2.79 5.19
N CYS A 304 -9.35 -3.75 4.48
CA CYS A 304 -7.92 -3.85 4.19
C CYS A 304 -7.70 -4.77 2.98
N PRO A 305 -6.58 -4.66 2.23
CA PRO A 305 -6.20 -5.67 1.24
C PRO A 305 -6.11 -7.09 1.79
N ALA A 306 -5.79 -7.25 3.09
CA ALA A 306 -5.77 -8.53 3.79
C ALA A 306 -7.17 -9.04 4.24
N SER A 307 -8.21 -8.25 4.07
CA SER A 307 -9.58 -8.56 4.49
C SER A 307 -10.55 -8.23 3.36
N PRO A 308 -10.67 -9.11 2.35
CA PRO A 308 -11.42 -8.84 1.11
C PRO A 308 -12.95 -9.03 1.29
N PHE A 309 -13.48 -8.52 2.38
CA PHE A 309 -14.91 -8.54 2.71
C PHE A 309 -15.52 -7.17 2.47
N SER A 310 -16.72 -7.09 1.93
CA SER A 310 -17.38 -5.83 1.61
C SER A 310 -18.90 -5.93 1.64
N ASP A 311 -19.54 -4.90 2.16
CA ASP A 311 -20.98 -4.67 2.09
C ASP A 311 -21.31 -3.38 1.29
N ALA A 312 -20.30 -2.71 0.71
CA ALA A 312 -20.45 -1.47 -0.03
C ALA A 312 -19.56 -1.42 -1.28
N SER A 313 -20.04 -0.80 -2.36
CA SER A 313 -19.28 -0.70 -3.60
C SER A 313 -19.40 0.69 -4.23
N VAL A 314 -18.25 1.29 -4.55
CA VAL A 314 -18.17 2.57 -5.27
C VAL A 314 -18.53 2.46 -6.75
N GLN A 315 -18.83 1.28 -7.29
CA GLN A 315 -19.47 1.15 -8.60
C GLN A 315 -20.91 1.68 -8.59
N LYS A 316 -21.61 1.55 -7.45
CA LYS A 316 -23.02 1.85 -7.29
C LYS A 316 -23.30 3.07 -6.41
N ALA A 317 -22.38 3.37 -5.51
CA ALA A 317 -22.51 4.44 -4.51
C ALA A 317 -21.37 5.48 -4.64
N SER A 318 -21.56 6.66 -4.05
CA SER A 318 -20.48 7.61 -3.83
C SER A 318 -19.49 7.09 -2.78
N LEU A 319 -18.25 7.63 -2.78
CA LEU A 319 -17.28 7.30 -1.73
C LEU A 319 -17.82 7.68 -0.34
N ARG A 320 -18.57 8.80 -0.24
CA ARG A 320 -19.20 9.23 1.02
C ARG A 320 -20.15 8.19 1.58
N GLU A 321 -21.04 7.65 0.75
CA GLU A 321 -21.98 6.60 1.15
C GLU A 321 -21.26 5.30 1.49
N ALA A 322 -20.27 4.90 0.70
CA ALA A 322 -19.51 3.68 0.92
C ALA A 322 -18.67 3.70 2.21
N LEU A 323 -18.18 4.86 2.65
CA LEU A 323 -17.50 5.02 3.93
C LEU A 323 -18.42 4.86 5.16
N GLN A 324 -19.75 4.92 4.96
CA GLN A 324 -20.77 4.67 5.98
C GLN A 324 -21.19 3.19 6.06
N SER A 325 -20.44 2.28 5.42
CA SER A 325 -20.63 0.84 5.45
C SER A 325 -20.80 0.31 6.88
N ASN A 326 -21.79 -0.59 7.09
CA ASN A 326 -22.05 -1.22 8.39
C ASN A 326 -20.87 -2.10 8.82
N LEU A 327 -20.27 -2.83 7.86
CA LEU A 327 -19.08 -3.64 8.10
C LEU A 327 -17.93 -2.81 8.66
N LEU A 328 -17.62 -1.69 8.00
CA LEU A 328 -16.54 -0.80 8.45
C LEU A 328 -16.84 -0.19 9.83
N GLN A 329 -18.09 0.18 10.10
CA GLN A 329 -18.50 0.71 11.40
C GLN A 329 -18.37 -0.34 12.49
N ALA A 330 -18.83 -1.57 12.25
CA ALA A 330 -18.76 -2.68 13.22
C ALA A 330 -17.30 -3.01 13.58
N ILE A 331 -16.40 -3.06 12.60
CA ILE A 331 -14.97 -3.31 12.84
C ILE A 331 -14.36 -2.17 13.65
N ARG A 332 -14.66 -0.90 13.32
CA ARG A 332 -14.16 0.25 14.09
C ARG A 332 -14.65 0.25 15.54
N ALA A 333 -15.90 -0.11 15.76
CA ALA A 333 -16.46 -0.18 17.11
C ALA A 333 -15.77 -1.23 18.00
N GLN A 334 -15.18 -2.25 17.41
CA GLN A 334 -14.51 -3.35 18.11
C GLN A 334 -12.99 -3.39 17.86
N HIS A 335 -12.37 -2.28 17.39
CA HIS A 335 -10.97 -2.26 17.02
C HIS A 335 -10.00 -2.63 18.16
N ASN A 336 -10.38 -2.38 19.41
CA ASN A 336 -9.58 -2.77 20.60
C ASN A 336 -9.37 -4.28 20.73
N SER A 337 -10.19 -5.09 20.04
CA SER A 337 -10.04 -6.55 19.98
C SER A 337 -9.04 -6.99 18.90
N LEU A 338 -8.67 -6.08 18.00
CA LEU A 338 -7.71 -6.33 16.92
C LEU A 338 -6.30 -6.03 17.40
N ASN A 339 -5.78 -6.90 18.27
CA ASN A 339 -4.42 -6.77 18.79
C ASN A 339 -3.41 -7.37 17.80
N GLU A 340 -2.44 -6.57 17.38
CA GLU A 340 -1.30 -7.01 16.56
C GLU A 340 -0.12 -7.51 17.40
N THR A 341 -0.28 -7.50 18.72
CA THR A 341 0.79 -7.80 19.69
C THR A 341 1.33 -9.22 19.63
N GLU A 342 0.57 -10.16 19.06
CA GLU A 342 1.00 -11.56 18.89
C GLU A 342 1.60 -11.86 17.53
N GLY A 343 1.78 -10.80 16.71
CA GLY A 343 2.39 -10.90 15.38
C GLY A 343 1.42 -11.26 14.26
N GLY A 344 1.67 -10.73 13.07
CA GLY A 344 0.83 -10.91 11.89
C GLY A 344 -0.33 -9.92 11.79
N CYS A 345 -1.14 -10.08 10.75
CA CYS A 345 -2.26 -9.20 10.46
C CYS A 345 -3.47 -9.55 11.33
N ALA A 346 -3.88 -8.67 12.24
CA ALA A 346 -5.02 -8.88 13.13
C ALA A 346 -6.32 -9.18 12.37
N LEU A 347 -6.61 -8.48 11.29
CA LEU A 347 -7.81 -8.75 10.47
C LEU A 347 -7.77 -10.11 9.76
N TRP A 348 -6.59 -10.60 9.41
CA TRP A 348 -6.46 -11.93 8.84
C TRP A 348 -6.64 -13.02 9.89
N THR A 349 -6.12 -12.83 11.09
CA THR A 349 -6.33 -13.72 12.22
C THR A 349 -7.81 -13.80 12.56
N GLU A 350 -8.50 -12.67 12.62
CA GLU A 350 -9.93 -12.55 12.98
C GLU A 350 -10.87 -12.61 11.75
N ARG A 351 -10.43 -13.18 10.63
CA ARG A 351 -11.19 -13.18 9.36
C ARG A 351 -12.57 -13.83 9.45
N GLU A 352 -12.73 -14.86 10.28
CA GLU A 352 -14.03 -15.51 10.49
C GLU A 352 -15.01 -14.59 11.21
N TRP A 353 -14.52 -13.85 12.22
CA TRP A 353 -15.32 -12.84 12.87
C TRP A 353 -15.73 -11.72 11.88
N VAL A 354 -14.78 -11.20 11.09
CA VAL A 354 -15.09 -10.17 10.08
C VAL A 354 -16.16 -10.68 9.11
N ARG A 355 -16.03 -11.93 8.67
CA ARG A 355 -17.02 -12.60 7.80
C ARG A 355 -18.39 -12.68 8.44
N SER A 356 -18.47 -12.97 9.73
CA SER A 356 -19.73 -13.08 10.46
C SER A 356 -20.51 -11.77 10.57
N LEU A 357 -19.85 -10.62 10.35
CA LEU A 357 -20.50 -9.31 10.31
C LEU A 357 -21.28 -9.04 9.01
N LEU A 358 -21.07 -9.88 7.98
CA LEU A 358 -21.79 -9.76 6.70
C LEU A 358 -23.11 -10.54 6.74
N PRO A 359 -24.13 -10.08 5.98
CA PRO A 359 -25.35 -10.83 5.79
C PRO A 359 -25.06 -12.23 5.21
N PRO A 360 -25.84 -13.28 5.59
CA PRO A 360 -25.58 -14.67 5.16
C PRO A 360 -25.49 -14.89 3.64
N LYS A 361 -26.13 -14.04 2.83
CA LYS A 361 -26.12 -14.11 1.36
C LYS A 361 -24.86 -13.54 0.72
N GLU A 362 -24.06 -12.76 1.47
CA GLU A 362 -22.82 -12.12 1.00
C GLU A 362 -21.58 -12.83 1.55
N ASN A 363 -21.78 -13.99 2.15
CA ASN A 363 -20.73 -14.82 2.71
C ASN A 363 -19.89 -15.46 1.59
N ILE A 364 -18.98 -14.69 1.02
CA ILE A 364 -18.01 -15.15 0.03
C ILE A 364 -17.01 -16.08 0.73
N ALA A 365 -16.66 -17.20 0.09
CA ALA A 365 -15.64 -18.11 0.62
C ALA A 365 -14.33 -17.33 0.88
N ILE A 366 -13.69 -17.60 2.00
CA ILE A 366 -12.35 -17.04 2.27
C ILE A 366 -11.42 -17.54 1.17
N PRO A 367 -10.67 -16.68 0.51
CA PRO A 367 -9.74 -17.09 -0.53
C PRO A 367 -8.53 -17.79 0.10
N VAL A 368 -8.63 -19.10 0.30
CA VAL A 368 -7.52 -19.97 0.68
C VAL A 368 -7.30 -20.91 -0.50
N ARG A 369 -6.09 -20.96 -1.03
CA ARG A 369 -5.75 -21.89 -2.12
C ARG A 369 -5.62 -23.31 -1.59
N PRO A 370 -6.13 -24.34 -2.30
CA PRO A 370 -5.86 -25.73 -1.94
C PRO A 370 -4.38 -26.08 -2.12
N VAL A 371 -3.86 -26.93 -1.24
CA VAL A 371 -2.51 -27.52 -1.32
C VAL A 371 -2.39 -28.30 -2.62
N GLY A 372 -1.36 -28.04 -3.45
CA GLY A 372 -1.04 -28.86 -4.62
C GLY A 372 -1.00 -28.15 -5.97
N TRP A 373 -0.95 -26.84 -6.01
CA TRP A 373 -0.82 -26.12 -7.28
C TRP A 373 0.63 -26.08 -7.75
N GLU A 374 0.98 -26.97 -8.70
CA GLU A 374 2.25 -26.89 -9.41
C GLU A 374 2.27 -25.68 -10.35
N TYR A 375 3.33 -24.88 -10.24
CA TYR A 375 3.63 -23.75 -11.09
C TYR A 375 3.92 -24.27 -12.51
N GLN A 376 2.94 -24.27 -13.40
CA GLN A 376 3.23 -24.46 -14.83
C GLN A 376 3.98 -23.23 -15.33
N GLN A 377 5.28 -23.39 -15.55
CA GLN A 377 6.09 -22.44 -16.30
C GLN A 377 5.49 -22.32 -17.71
N GLY A 378 4.79 -21.24 -17.94
CA GLY A 378 4.32 -20.90 -19.29
C GLY A 378 5.52 -20.60 -20.18
N SER A 379 5.95 -21.55 -20.96
CA SER A 379 6.77 -21.35 -22.15
C SER A 379 5.97 -20.48 -23.13
N GLY A 380 6.46 -19.28 -23.43
CA GLY A 380 5.86 -18.48 -24.49
C GLY A 380 6.14 -16.99 -24.40
N LEU A 381 7.39 -16.57 -24.47
CA LEU A 381 7.73 -15.34 -25.15
C LEU A 381 7.84 -15.69 -26.63
N ALA A 382 6.75 -15.54 -27.38
CA ALA A 382 6.83 -15.54 -28.83
C ALA A 382 7.59 -14.27 -29.23
N GLU A 383 8.78 -14.46 -29.78
CA GLU A 383 9.46 -13.49 -30.63
C GLU A 383 8.52 -13.16 -31.80
N SER A 384 8.11 -11.91 -31.89
CA SER A 384 7.59 -11.34 -33.14
C SER A 384 8.59 -10.29 -33.60
N SER A 385 9.29 -10.68 -34.66
CA SER A 385 10.08 -9.89 -35.58
C SER A 385 9.43 -8.56 -35.99
#